data_606aa23026b4c5920822e162a54ddf8a
#
_entry.id   606aa23026b4c5920822e162a54ddf8a
#
_cell.length_a   1.000
_cell.length_b   1.000
_cell.length_c   1.000
_cell.angle_alpha   90.00
_cell.angle_beta   90.00
_cell.angle_gamma   90.00
#
_symmetry.space_group_name_H-M   'P 1'
#
loop_
_entity.id
_entity.type
_entity.pdbx_description
1 polymer ?
#
loop_
_entity_poly.entity_id
_entity_poly.type
_entity_poly.pdbx_seq_one_letter_code
_entity_poly.pdbx_strand_id
1 'polypeptide(L)'
;AGSIKTPHILMLSGIGPSNHLKDFGIETKIDNPNVGSNLQDHIGIDYLYRSKVPTLNKSLGTVSGRKRSILEYLIFQSGPLSLSINQGGCFIRWKNREDYPNLQVYFNPLTYSVSHANKRPLLKTDKFDGFIIGFQPCRPNSRGSIRLLSKEINDDPLIDPGYLSNEKDLYDLECAYYFVRKISQTDSLDNIIDHPIGIDLVKSSAKEMISHFRQNANSVF
;
A
#
# COMPACT_ATOMS: atom_id res chain seq x y z
N ALA A 1 -19.64 -4.13 9.18
CA ALA A 1 -18.91 -5.32 8.73
C ALA A 1 -17.86 -4.98 7.65
N GLY A 2 -18.00 -3.85 6.96
CA GLY A 2 -17.05 -3.37 5.93
C GLY A 2 -17.15 -4.15 4.63
N SER A 3 -16.24 -3.84 3.68
CA SER A 3 -16.28 -4.39 2.32
C SER A 3 -16.02 -5.91 2.26
N ILE A 4 -15.37 -6.48 3.26
CA ILE A 4 -15.05 -7.92 3.31
C ILE A 4 -16.16 -8.72 4.02
N LYS A 5 -16.53 -8.33 5.22
CA LYS A 5 -17.49 -9.12 6.02
C LYS A 5 -18.95 -8.88 5.62
N THR A 6 -19.31 -7.75 4.99
CA THR A 6 -20.69 -7.53 4.53
C THR A 6 -21.12 -8.55 3.48
N PRO A 7 -20.42 -8.72 2.33
CA PRO A 7 -20.80 -9.75 1.36
C PRO A 7 -20.70 -11.17 1.96
N HIS A 8 -19.75 -11.44 2.84
CA HIS A 8 -19.64 -12.72 3.55
C HIS A 8 -20.90 -13.06 4.36
N ILE A 9 -21.36 -12.12 5.20
CA ILE A 9 -22.58 -12.29 6.01
C ILE A 9 -23.82 -12.44 5.13
N LEU A 10 -23.93 -11.63 4.06
CA LEU A 10 -25.06 -11.73 3.12
C LEU A 10 -25.13 -13.11 2.48
N MET A 11 -24.02 -13.62 1.96
CA MET A 11 -23.95 -14.94 1.35
C MET A 11 -24.32 -16.05 2.34
N LEU A 12 -23.79 -16.02 3.57
CA LEU A 12 -24.14 -16.97 4.63
C LEU A 12 -25.62 -16.88 5.05
N SER A 13 -26.27 -15.74 4.80
CA SER A 13 -27.69 -15.53 5.08
C SER A 13 -28.61 -15.93 3.91
N GLY A 14 -28.05 -16.45 2.82
CA GLY A 14 -28.81 -16.86 1.63
C GLY A 14 -29.04 -15.72 0.62
N ILE A 15 -28.29 -14.63 0.70
CA ILE A 15 -28.36 -13.48 -0.21
C ILE A 15 -27.07 -13.42 -1.02
N GLY A 16 -27.11 -13.80 -2.29
CA GLY A 16 -25.91 -13.84 -3.11
C GLY A 16 -26.10 -14.64 -4.41
N PRO A 17 -25.02 -14.95 -5.12
CA PRO A 17 -25.07 -15.74 -6.35
C PRO A 17 -25.60 -17.16 -6.08
N SER A 18 -26.77 -17.51 -6.61
CA SER A 18 -27.48 -18.75 -6.27
C SER A 18 -26.66 -20.01 -6.52
N ASN A 19 -25.91 -20.07 -7.62
CA ASN A 19 -25.04 -21.22 -7.91
C ASN A 19 -23.95 -21.38 -6.86
N HIS A 20 -23.30 -20.29 -6.48
CA HIS A 20 -22.26 -20.31 -5.45
C HIS A 20 -22.81 -20.71 -4.07
N LEU A 21 -24.00 -20.21 -3.69
CA LEU A 21 -24.64 -20.58 -2.42
C LEU A 21 -24.99 -22.06 -2.39
N LYS A 22 -25.48 -22.60 -3.51
CA LYS A 22 -25.82 -24.01 -3.67
C LYS A 22 -24.61 -24.93 -3.48
N ASP A 23 -23.42 -24.53 -3.94
CA ASP A 23 -22.17 -25.30 -3.77
C ASP A 23 -21.83 -25.54 -2.28
N PHE A 24 -22.29 -24.65 -1.39
CA PHE A 24 -22.13 -24.76 0.07
C PHE A 24 -23.39 -25.27 0.79
N GLY A 25 -24.43 -25.70 0.05
CA GLY A 25 -25.67 -26.17 0.65
C GLY A 25 -26.49 -25.09 1.35
N ILE A 26 -26.30 -23.81 0.96
CA ILE A 26 -27.03 -22.66 1.50
C ILE A 26 -28.27 -22.42 0.62
N GLU A 27 -29.45 -22.41 1.27
CA GLU A 27 -30.70 -22.06 0.59
C GLU A 27 -30.68 -20.61 0.12
N THR A 28 -30.91 -20.39 -1.18
CA THR A 28 -30.97 -19.05 -1.75
C THR A 28 -32.32 -18.39 -1.42
N LYS A 29 -32.25 -17.33 -0.62
CA LYS A 29 -33.41 -16.47 -0.32
C LYS A 29 -33.56 -15.35 -1.33
N ILE A 30 -32.44 -14.76 -1.74
CA ILE A 30 -32.37 -13.69 -2.75
C ILE A 30 -31.19 -13.97 -3.67
N ASP A 31 -31.47 -14.24 -4.94
CA ASP A 31 -30.42 -14.37 -5.95
C ASP A 31 -29.91 -12.99 -6.36
N ASN A 32 -28.67 -12.70 -6.01
CA ASN A 32 -27.99 -11.46 -6.39
C ASN A 32 -26.53 -11.75 -6.76
N PRO A 33 -26.21 -11.83 -8.06
CA PRO A 33 -24.87 -12.13 -8.53
C PRO A 33 -23.82 -11.05 -8.19
N ASN A 34 -24.26 -9.85 -7.78
CA ASN A 34 -23.36 -8.75 -7.46
C ASN A 34 -22.81 -8.84 -6.03
N VAL A 35 -23.41 -9.64 -5.14
CA VAL A 35 -22.88 -9.83 -3.79
C VAL A 35 -21.53 -10.51 -3.85
N GLY A 36 -20.52 -9.86 -3.29
CA GLY A 36 -19.13 -10.30 -3.32
C GLY A 36 -18.42 -10.08 -4.65
N SER A 37 -19.03 -9.39 -5.59
CA SER A 37 -18.41 -9.01 -6.87
C SER A 37 -17.89 -7.56 -6.81
N ASN A 38 -17.09 -7.20 -7.82
CA ASN A 38 -16.61 -5.83 -8.03
C ASN A 38 -15.76 -5.28 -6.87
N LEU A 39 -15.02 -6.13 -6.18
CA LEU A 39 -14.06 -5.70 -5.17
C LEU A 39 -13.03 -4.76 -5.79
N GLN A 40 -12.80 -3.62 -5.13
CA GLN A 40 -11.81 -2.63 -5.52
C GLN A 40 -10.90 -2.37 -4.34
N ASP A 41 -9.61 -2.26 -4.60
CA ASP A 41 -8.63 -1.94 -3.57
C ASP A 41 -7.44 -1.19 -4.18
N HIS A 42 -6.75 -0.40 -3.35
CA HIS A 42 -5.50 0.24 -3.71
C HIS A 42 -4.32 -0.65 -3.33
N ILE A 43 -3.43 -0.87 -4.28
CA ILE A 43 -2.16 -1.56 -4.07
C ILE A 43 -1.02 -0.56 -4.26
N GLY A 44 -0.10 -0.54 -3.30
CA GLY A 44 1.04 0.38 -3.31
C GLY A 44 2.35 -0.31 -2.98
N ILE A 45 3.44 0.40 -3.21
CA ILE A 45 4.79 -0.06 -2.89
C ILE A 45 5.64 1.07 -2.35
N ASP A 46 6.54 0.72 -1.44
CA ASP A 46 7.55 1.58 -0.85
C ASP A 46 8.91 1.30 -1.47
N TYR A 47 9.56 2.32 -2.02
CA TYR A 47 10.95 2.27 -2.43
C TYR A 47 11.82 2.95 -1.38
N LEU A 48 12.74 2.18 -0.83
CA LEU A 48 13.60 2.58 0.27
C LEU A 48 14.94 3.09 -0.27
N TYR A 49 15.39 4.20 0.29
CA TYR A 49 16.69 4.77 -0.03
C TYR A 49 17.50 4.98 1.26
N ARG A 50 18.77 4.62 1.21
CA ARG A 50 19.70 5.05 2.23
C ARG A 50 20.08 6.50 2.00
N SER A 51 20.16 7.27 3.10
CA SER A 51 20.40 8.71 3.06
C SER A 51 21.83 9.06 3.45
N LYS A 52 22.44 9.99 2.70
CA LYS A 52 23.72 10.64 3.06
C LYS A 52 23.56 11.63 4.23
N VAL A 53 22.34 12.08 4.50
CA VAL A 53 22.03 13.06 5.55
C VAL A 53 21.18 12.44 6.64
N PRO A 54 21.24 12.99 7.88
CA PRO A 54 20.41 12.50 8.97
C PRO A 54 18.92 12.58 8.66
N THR A 55 18.18 11.51 9.00
CA THR A 55 16.73 11.41 8.84
C THR A 55 16.04 11.20 10.20
N LEU A 56 14.73 11.00 10.21
CA LEU A 56 14.02 10.67 11.45
C LEU A 56 14.45 9.34 12.06
N ASN A 57 15.14 8.47 11.30
CA ASN A 57 15.74 7.26 11.87
C ASN A 57 16.74 7.57 12.98
N LYS A 58 17.51 8.65 12.86
CA LYS A 58 18.46 9.07 13.91
C LYS A 58 17.77 9.41 15.23
N SER A 59 16.62 10.09 15.17
CA SER A 59 15.87 10.46 16.37
C SER A 59 14.97 9.35 16.89
N LEU A 60 14.30 8.60 16.02
CA LEU A 60 13.32 7.56 16.41
C LEU A 60 13.94 6.15 16.50
N GLY A 61 15.06 5.90 15.83
CA GLY A 61 15.75 4.60 15.83
C GLY A 61 16.57 4.32 17.10
N THR A 62 16.87 5.32 17.91
CA THR A 62 17.67 5.16 19.15
C THR A 62 16.81 5.34 20.40
N VAL A 63 17.21 4.70 21.52
CA VAL A 63 16.49 4.84 22.81
C VAL A 63 16.54 6.28 23.32
N SER A 64 17.72 6.93 23.24
CA SER A 64 17.90 8.33 23.67
C SER A 64 17.10 9.31 22.80
N GLY A 65 17.11 9.11 21.49
CA GLY A 65 16.35 9.93 20.56
C GLY A 65 14.84 9.83 20.80
N ARG A 66 14.32 8.61 21.01
CA ARG A 66 12.90 8.41 21.36
C ARG A 66 12.53 9.10 22.66
N LYS A 67 13.35 8.99 23.72
CA LYS A 67 13.10 9.69 24.99
C LYS A 67 13.06 11.19 24.79
N ARG A 68 13.99 11.75 24.01
CA ARG A 68 14.01 13.17 23.68
C ARG A 68 12.77 13.59 22.91
N SER A 69 12.38 12.84 21.89
CA SER A 69 11.18 13.12 21.08
C SER A 69 9.90 13.06 21.91
N ILE A 70 9.80 12.12 22.87
CA ILE A 70 8.68 12.05 23.81
C ILE A 70 8.63 13.28 24.70
N LEU A 71 9.77 13.67 25.29
CA LEU A 71 9.85 14.85 26.16
C LEU A 71 9.51 16.14 25.40
N GLU A 72 10.04 16.29 24.20
CA GLU A 72 9.74 17.42 23.31
C GLU A 72 8.24 17.51 23.01
N TYR A 73 7.62 16.38 22.69
CA TYR A 73 6.19 16.34 22.42
C TYR A 73 5.34 16.67 23.66
N LEU A 74 5.70 16.13 24.82
CA LEU A 74 4.97 16.38 26.07
C LEU A 74 5.04 17.83 26.53
N ILE A 75 6.17 18.51 26.32
CA ILE A 75 6.38 19.89 26.77
C ILE A 75 5.91 20.90 25.72
N PHE A 76 6.24 20.68 24.45
CA PHE A 76 6.07 21.67 23.39
C PHE A 76 5.02 21.30 22.34
N GLN A 77 4.43 20.09 22.40
CA GLN A 77 3.52 19.57 21.38
C GLN A 77 4.13 19.63 19.97
N SER A 78 5.44 19.46 19.86
CA SER A 78 6.24 19.58 18.63
C SER A 78 7.17 18.38 18.43
N GLY A 79 8.00 18.43 17.39
CA GLY A 79 8.99 17.42 17.07
C GLY A 79 8.40 16.20 16.30
N PRO A 80 9.20 15.12 16.17
CA PRO A 80 8.84 13.98 15.31
C PRO A 80 7.52 13.29 15.66
N LEU A 81 7.07 13.35 16.91
CA LEU A 81 5.83 12.71 17.35
C LEU A 81 4.58 13.56 17.13
N SER A 82 4.72 14.81 16.70
CA SER A 82 3.60 15.68 16.34
C SER A 82 3.16 15.53 14.89
N LEU A 83 3.91 14.78 14.08
CA LEU A 83 3.71 14.64 12.66
C LEU A 83 3.34 13.21 12.27
N SER A 84 2.62 13.06 11.15
CA SER A 84 2.44 11.76 10.51
C SER A 84 3.75 11.23 9.95
N ILE A 85 3.84 9.90 9.76
CA ILE A 85 4.97 9.27 9.06
C ILE A 85 5.06 9.80 7.62
N ASN A 86 3.94 9.94 6.94
CA ASN A 86 3.85 10.53 5.60
C ASN A 86 3.88 12.06 5.74
N GLN A 87 5.04 12.65 5.54
CA GLN A 87 5.24 14.10 5.74
C GLN A 87 5.10 14.92 4.46
N GLY A 88 5.15 14.27 3.33
CA GLY A 88 4.97 14.92 2.03
C GLY A 88 4.31 13.97 1.05
N GLY A 89 3.65 14.54 0.07
CA GLY A 89 3.05 13.74 -0.99
C GLY A 89 2.33 14.60 -2.01
N CYS A 90 1.96 13.97 -3.09
CA CYS A 90 1.22 14.62 -4.16
C CYS A 90 0.33 13.65 -4.90
N PHE A 91 -0.75 14.20 -5.44
CA PHE A 91 -1.54 13.57 -6.48
C PHE A 91 -1.11 14.16 -7.80
N ILE A 92 -0.63 13.33 -8.73
CA ILE A 92 -0.09 13.79 -9.99
C ILE A 92 -0.82 13.18 -11.18
N ARG A 93 -0.89 13.95 -12.24
CA ARG A 93 -1.27 13.51 -13.59
C ARG A 93 0.00 13.32 -14.41
N TRP A 94 0.47 12.08 -14.49
CA TRP A 94 1.70 11.76 -15.22
C TRP A 94 1.41 10.89 -16.43
N LYS A 95 1.63 11.45 -17.63
CA LYS A 95 1.35 10.79 -18.91
C LYS A 95 -0.07 10.22 -19.05
N ASN A 96 -0.99 10.67 -18.18
CA ASN A 96 -2.38 10.27 -18.20
C ASN A 96 -3.13 11.04 -19.30
N ARG A 97 -4.02 10.36 -20.01
CA ARG A 97 -4.92 10.95 -21.00
C ARG A 97 -6.17 11.57 -20.36
N GLU A 98 -6.46 11.20 -19.14
CA GLU A 98 -7.59 11.67 -18.36
C GLU A 98 -7.30 13.01 -17.66
N ASP A 99 -8.34 13.79 -17.36
CA ASP A 99 -8.19 15.12 -16.75
C ASP A 99 -8.05 15.09 -15.22
N TYR A 100 -7.72 13.95 -14.63
CA TYR A 100 -7.52 13.78 -13.19
C TYR A 100 -6.19 13.09 -12.87
N PRO A 101 -5.68 13.22 -11.63
CA PRO A 101 -4.50 12.51 -11.19
C PRO A 101 -4.67 10.99 -11.30
N ASN A 102 -3.64 10.33 -11.80
CA ASN A 102 -3.59 8.87 -11.87
C ASN A 102 -2.67 8.24 -10.83
N LEU A 103 -1.79 9.02 -10.22
CA LEU A 103 -0.83 8.53 -9.24
C LEU A 103 -0.91 9.36 -7.95
N GLN A 104 -0.84 8.67 -6.82
CA GLN A 104 -0.48 9.23 -5.53
C GLN A 104 0.94 8.81 -5.21
N VAL A 105 1.77 9.81 -4.86
CA VAL A 105 3.15 9.59 -4.41
C VAL A 105 3.29 10.19 -3.03
N TYR A 106 4.01 9.51 -2.14
CA TYR A 106 4.25 9.97 -0.77
C TYR A 106 5.70 9.80 -0.37
N PHE A 107 6.12 10.64 0.57
CA PHE A 107 7.47 10.70 1.08
C PHE A 107 7.47 10.53 2.60
N ASN A 108 8.24 9.55 3.06
CA ASN A 108 8.46 9.29 4.48
C ASN A 108 9.93 9.53 4.81
N PRO A 109 10.29 10.49 5.65
CA PRO A 109 11.69 10.78 6.01
C PRO A 109 12.25 9.79 7.03
N LEU A 110 11.80 8.56 7.00
CA LEU A 110 12.36 7.44 7.77
C LEU A 110 12.09 6.12 7.07
N THR A 111 12.94 5.14 7.35
CA THR A 111 12.72 3.74 6.95
C THR A 111 12.36 2.89 8.16
N TYR A 112 11.61 1.83 7.92
CA TYR A 112 11.17 0.88 8.95
C TYR A 112 10.94 -0.50 8.36
N SER A 113 11.09 -1.52 9.19
CA SER A 113 10.65 -2.87 8.90
C SER A 113 9.29 -3.14 9.59
N VAL A 114 8.46 -3.92 8.92
CA VAL A 114 7.18 -4.36 9.47
C VAL A 114 7.36 -5.76 10.03
N SER A 115 7.12 -5.94 11.32
CA SER A 115 7.06 -7.27 11.92
C SER A 115 5.62 -7.62 12.28
N HIS A 116 5.16 -8.80 11.87
CA HIS A 116 3.85 -9.32 12.22
C HIS A 116 3.94 -10.11 13.52
N ALA A 117 3.85 -9.41 14.65
CA ALA A 117 3.73 -10.05 15.97
C ALA A 117 2.25 -9.99 16.40
N ASN A 118 1.64 -11.17 16.60
CA ASN A 118 0.31 -11.31 17.22
C ASN A 118 -0.81 -10.44 16.64
N LYS A 119 -1.09 -10.51 15.36
CA LYS A 119 -2.22 -9.84 14.68
C LYS A 119 -2.10 -8.31 14.48
N ARG A 120 -1.07 -7.63 15.00
CA ARG A 120 -0.82 -6.21 14.68
C ARG A 120 0.55 -6.04 14.06
N PRO A 121 0.66 -5.39 12.90
CA PRO A 121 1.95 -5.02 12.35
C PRO A 121 2.63 -4.03 13.30
N LEU A 122 3.86 -4.33 13.72
CA LEU A 122 4.69 -3.44 14.51
C LEU A 122 5.73 -2.81 13.59
N LEU A 123 5.70 -1.49 13.49
CA LEU A 123 6.72 -0.72 12.78
C LEU A 123 7.97 -0.61 13.66
N LYS A 124 9.09 -1.09 13.16
CA LYS A 124 10.38 -0.96 13.79
C LYS A 124 11.28 -0.10 12.90
N THR A 125 11.62 1.09 13.38
CA THR A 125 12.55 2.00 12.69
C THR A 125 13.90 1.34 12.49
N ASP A 126 14.47 1.50 11.31
CA ASP A 126 15.81 1.03 11.00
C ASP A 126 16.87 1.85 11.78
N LYS A 127 18.05 1.26 11.96
CA LYS A 127 19.15 1.89 12.69
C LYS A 127 20.04 2.78 11.82
N PHE A 128 19.79 2.82 10.53
CA PHE A 128 20.50 3.67 9.58
C PHE A 128 19.60 4.82 9.11
N ASP A 129 20.19 5.89 8.64
CA ASP A 129 19.44 6.98 8.04
C ASP A 129 18.93 6.59 6.66
N GLY A 130 17.63 6.78 6.45
CA GLY A 130 16.97 6.47 5.18
C GLY A 130 15.62 7.15 5.05
N PHE A 131 15.03 7.05 3.88
CA PHE A 131 13.70 7.56 3.57
C PHE A 131 12.98 6.67 2.57
N ILE A 132 11.70 6.86 2.43
CA ILE A 132 10.84 6.10 1.53
C ILE A 132 10.21 7.06 0.53
N ILE A 133 10.19 6.64 -0.74
CA ILE A 133 9.32 7.19 -1.76
C ILE A 133 8.35 6.07 -2.13
N GLY A 134 7.11 6.22 -1.73
CA GLY A 134 6.07 5.26 -2.04
C GLY A 134 5.10 5.79 -3.08
N PHE A 135 4.43 4.90 -3.79
CA PHE A 135 3.36 5.29 -4.69
C PHE A 135 2.26 4.23 -4.79
N GLN A 136 1.12 4.68 -5.25
CA GLN A 136 -0.02 3.84 -5.63
C GLN A 136 -0.79 4.47 -6.79
N PRO A 137 -1.41 3.68 -7.68
CA PRO A 137 -2.41 4.16 -8.63
C PRO A 137 -3.64 4.70 -7.90
N CYS A 138 -4.16 5.85 -8.34
CA CYS A 138 -5.32 6.48 -7.68
C CYS A 138 -6.66 5.79 -7.99
N ARG A 139 -6.79 5.21 -9.17
CA ARG A 139 -8.06 4.68 -9.68
C ARG A 139 -7.85 3.39 -10.44
N PRO A 140 -7.61 2.27 -9.75
CA PRO A 140 -7.43 0.98 -10.41
C PRO A 140 -8.73 0.54 -11.11
N ASN A 141 -8.60 0.02 -12.32
CA ASN A 141 -9.69 -0.59 -13.09
C ASN A 141 -9.84 -2.08 -12.83
N SER A 142 -8.83 -2.71 -12.26
CA SER A 142 -8.91 -4.11 -11.83
C SER A 142 -10.04 -4.32 -10.84
N ARG A 143 -10.73 -5.43 -10.98
CA ARG A 143 -11.86 -5.81 -10.13
C ARG A 143 -11.66 -7.22 -9.64
N GLY A 144 -12.00 -7.40 -8.38
CA GLY A 144 -11.90 -8.67 -7.70
C GLY A 144 -13.23 -9.18 -7.16
N SER A 145 -13.14 -10.14 -6.28
CA SER A 145 -14.32 -10.76 -5.66
C SER A 145 -14.06 -11.24 -4.23
N ILE A 146 -15.15 -11.35 -3.49
CA ILE A 146 -15.26 -12.03 -2.20
C ILE A 146 -16.15 -13.26 -2.41
N ARG A 147 -15.69 -14.43 -1.96
CA ARG A 147 -16.45 -15.68 -2.09
C ARG A 147 -16.41 -16.47 -0.79
N LEU A 148 -17.40 -17.34 -0.56
CA LEU A 148 -17.36 -18.28 0.56
C LEU A 148 -16.25 -19.32 0.32
N LEU A 149 -15.56 -19.70 1.40
CA LEU A 149 -14.73 -20.89 1.45
C LEU A 149 -15.45 -22.04 2.19
N SER A 150 -16.38 -21.70 3.07
CA SER A 150 -17.20 -22.62 3.81
C SER A 150 -18.53 -21.96 4.21
N LYS A 151 -19.42 -22.73 4.85
CA LYS A 151 -20.65 -22.22 5.47
C LYS A 151 -20.48 -21.75 6.91
N GLU A 152 -19.27 -21.88 7.46
CA GLU A 152 -18.98 -21.54 8.83
C GLU A 152 -18.62 -20.05 8.96
N ILE A 153 -19.31 -19.33 9.85
CA ILE A 153 -19.15 -17.88 10.02
C ILE A 153 -17.74 -17.46 10.49
N ASN A 154 -17.05 -18.37 11.17
CA ASN A 154 -15.71 -18.12 11.71
C ASN A 154 -14.60 -18.33 10.67
N ASP A 155 -14.89 -18.96 9.56
CA ASP A 155 -13.93 -19.11 8.47
C ASP A 155 -13.84 -17.81 7.70
N ASP A 156 -12.63 -17.44 7.30
CA ASP A 156 -12.45 -16.25 6.47
C ASP A 156 -12.91 -16.54 5.02
N PRO A 157 -13.53 -15.55 4.36
CA PRO A 157 -13.90 -15.69 2.96
C PRO A 157 -12.65 -15.71 2.06
N LEU A 158 -12.80 -16.27 0.87
CA LEU A 158 -11.83 -16.12 -0.19
C LEU A 158 -11.87 -14.68 -0.69
N ILE A 159 -10.75 -13.99 -0.59
CA ILE A 159 -10.56 -12.61 -1.05
C ILE A 159 -9.63 -12.65 -2.26
N ASP A 160 -10.16 -12.33 -3.43
CA ASP A 160 -9.37 -12.14 -4.64
C ASP A 160 -9.54 -10.70 -5.11
N PRO A 161 -8.56 -9.82 -4.88
CA PRO A 161 -8.63 -8.43 -5.33
C PRO A 161 -8.50 -8.26 -6.84
N GLY A 162 -8.02 -9.27 -7.56
CA GLY A 162 -7.80 -9.22 -9.00
C GLY A 162 -6.77 -8.17 -9.42
N TYR A 163 -5.77 -7.88 -8.57
CA TYR A 163 -4.77 -6.84 -8.82
C TYR A 163 -4.09 -6.99 -10.17
N LEU A 164 -3.91 -5.85 -10.86
CA LEU A 164 -3.20 -5.75 -12.14
C LEU A 164 -3.77 -6.65 -13.23
N SER A 165 -5.06 -6.95 -13.16
CA SER A 165 -5.78 -7.67 -14.20
C SER A 165 -6.19 -6.79 -15.39
N ASN A 166 -6.06 -5.46 -15.26
CA ASN A 166 -6.42 -4.48 -16.29
C ASN A 166 -5.16 -3.78 -16.84
N GLU A 167 -5.13 -3.60 -18.17
CA GLU A 167 -3.99 -2.95 -18.85
C GLU A 167 -3.76 -1.50 -18.41
N LYS A 168 -4.83 -0.77 -18.05
CA LYS A 168 -4.70 0.59 -17.52
C LYS A 168 -3.89 0.61 -16.23
N ASP A 169 -4.10 -0.34 -15.35
CA ASP A 169 -3.39 -0.40 -14.06
C ASP A 169 -1.90 -0.70 -14.28
N LEU A 170 -1.57 -1.54 -15.26
CA LEU A 170 -0.17 -1.76 -15.67
C LEU A 170 0.45 -0.51 -16.28
N TYR A 171 -0.30 0.24 -17.08
CA TYR A 171 0.15 1.52 -17.63
C TYR A 171 0.38 2.57 -16.52
N ASP A 172 -0.51 2.68 -15.56
CA ASP A 172 -0.35 3.59 -14.43
C ASP A 172 0.89 3.23 -13.58
N LEU A 173 1.17 1.93 -13.40
CA LEU A 173 2.42 1.50 -12.76
C LEU A 173 3.67 1.90 -13.56
N GLU A 174 3.64 1.74 -14.86
CA GLU A 174 4.75 2.16 -15.71
C GLU A 174 4.95 3.68 -15.62
N CYS A 175 3.87 4.45 -15.61
CA CYS A 175 3.91 5.88 -15.38
C CYS A 175 4.53 6.25 -14.02
N ALA A 176 4.16 5.54 -12.96
CA ALA A 176 4.71 5.73 -11.62
C ALA A 176 6.21 5.43 -11.57
N TYR A 177 6.64 4.34 -12.20
CA TYR A 177 8.05 4.00 -12.34
C TYR A 177 8.87 5.13 -12.95
N TYR A 178 8.44 5.63 -14.11
CA TYR A 178 9.14 6.73 -14.77
C TYR A 178 9.13 8.03 -13.97
N PHE A 179 8.05 8.27 -13.23
CA PHE A 179 7.98 9.45 -12.37
C PHE A 179 8.94 9.34 -11.18
N VAL A 180 8.90 8.25 -10.42
CA VAL A 180 9.79 8.06 -9.26
C VAL A 180 11.26 8.04 -9.70
N ARG A 181 11.57 7.37 -10.80
CA ARG A 181 12.90 7.41 -11.41
C ARG A 181 13.35 8.84 -11.73
N LYS A 182 12.46 9.65 -12.32
CA LYS A 182 12.77 11.05 -12.68
C LYS A 182 13.01 11.91 -11.44
N ILE A 183 12.16 11.81 -10.41
CA ILE A 183 12.34 12.63 -9.21
C ILE A 183 13.57 12.21 -8.40
N SER A 184 13.91 10.91 -8.35
CA SER A 184 15.11 10.43 -7.64
C SER A 184 16.42 10.93 -8.29
N GLN A 185 16.39 11.33 -9.55
CA GLN A 185 17.53 11.87 -10.29
C GLN A 185 17.58 13.42 -10.30
N THR A 186 16.67 14.09 -9.58
CA THR A 186 16.77 15.55 -9.41
C THR A 186 17.89 15.90 -8.44
N ASP A 187 18.55 17.04 -8.64
CA ASP A 187 19.66 17.49 -7.79
C ASP A 187 19.32 17.46 -6.31
N SER A 188 18.08 17.80 -5.96
CA SER A 188 17.61 17.82 -4.57
C SER A 188 17.59 16.42 -3.93
N LEU A 189 17.21 15.37 -4.65
CA LEU A 189 17.17 14.01 -4.15
C LEU A 189 18.49 13.27 -4.37
N ASP A 190 19.16 13.44 -5.49
CA ASP A 190 20.43 12.79 -5.79
C ASP A 190 21.52 13.16 -4.77
N ASN A 191 21.53 14.43 -4.34
CA ASN A 191 22.44 14.90 -3.30
C ASN A 191 22.26 14.22 -1.95
N ILE A 192 21.05 13.73 -1.63
CA ILE A 192 20.75 13.07 -0.35
C ILE A 192 20.68 11.54 -0.45
N ILE A 193 20.49 10.99 -1.65
CA ILE A 193 20.49 9.54 -1.89
C ILE A 193 21.92 9.03 -1.82
N ASP A 194 22.19 8.07 -0.90
CA ASP A 194 23.42 7.29 -0.90
C ASP A 194 23.28 6.12 -1.89
N HIS A 195 22.30 5.25 -1.65
CA HIS A 195 21.93 4.17 -2.58
C HIS A 195 20.51 3.66 -2.31
N PRO A 196 19.86 3.06 -3.32
CA PRO A 196 18.58 2.39 -3.12
C PRO A 196 18.76 1.11 -2.28
N ILE A 197 17.75 0.75 -1.50
CA ILE A 197 17.68 -0.50 -0.75
C ILE A 197 16.70 -1.41 -1.49
N GLY A 198 17.20 -2.54 -1.98
CA GLY A 198 16.44 -3.44 -2.85
C GLY A 198 16.62 -3.11 -4.33
N ILE A 199 15.53 -2.87 -5.04
CA ILE A 199 15.59 -2.58 -6.48
C ILE A 199 16.12 -1.17 -6.75
N ASP A 200 17.03 -1.05 -7.71
CA ASP A 200 17.51 0.24 -8.22
C ASP A 200 16.66 0.68 -9.41
N LEU A 201 15.73 1.59 -9.19
CA LEU A 201 14.82 2.08 -10.23
C LEU A 201 15.53 2.79 -11.38
N VAL A 202 16.73 3.34 -11.15
CA VAL A 202 17.50 4.02 -12.20
C VAL A 202 18.09 3.02 -13.19
N LYS A 203 18.53 1.85 -12.68
CA LYS A 203 19.18 0.80 -13.49
C LYS A 203 18.20 -0.23 -14.01
N SER A 204 17.04 -0.38 -13.36
CA SER A 204 16.04 -1.40 -13.71
C SER A 204 15.21 -0.99 -14.93
N SER A 205 14.78 -1.99 -15.68
CA SER A 205 13.77 -1.84 -16.73
C SER A 205 12.35 -1.76 -16.14
N ALA A 206 11.40 -1.23 -16.89
CA ALA A 206 9.98 -1.21 -16.51
C ALA A 206 9.45 -2.63 -16.20
N LYS A 207 9.89 -3.64 -16.97
CA LYS A 207 9.49 -5.04 -16.76
C LYS A 207 9.98 -5.58 -15.42
N GLU A 208 11.21 -5.30 -15.03
CA GLU A 208 11.77 -5.70 -13.73
C GLU A 208 11.05 -5.00 -12.59
N MET A 209 10.72 -3.71 -12.76
CA MET A 209 9.94 -2.97 -11.75
C MET A 209 8.53 -3.55 -11.58
N ILE A 210 7.81 -3.86 -12.67
CA ILE A 210 6.49 -4.48 -12.61
C ILE A 210 6.57 -5.86 -11.93
N SER A 211 7.60 -6.66 -12.24
CA SER A 211 7.82 -7.94 -11.56
C SER A 211 8.08 -7.76 -10.07
N HIS A 212 8.93 -6.80 -9.70
CA HIS A 212 9.20 -6.45 -8.31
C HIS A 212 7.94 -5.95 -7.58
N PHE A 213 7.13 -5.10 -8.24
CA PHE A 213 5.85 -4.63 -7.70
C PHE A 213 4.92 -5.80 -7.38
N ARG A 214 4.75 -6.75 -8.30
CA ARG A 214 3.88 -7.93 -8.11
C ARG A 214 4.29 -8.79 -6.91
N GLN A 215 5.57 -8.79 -6.55
CA GLN A 215 6.10 -9.60 -5.45
C GLN A 215 6.11 -8.88 -4.10
N ASN A 216 6.17 -7.54 -4.10
CA ASN A 216 6.44 -6.76 -2.90
C ASN A 216 5.38 -5.70 -2.58
N ALA A 217 4.43 -5.44 -3.48
CA ALA A 217 3.36 -4.50 -3.22
C ALA A 217 2.34 -5.07 -2.23
N ASN A 218 1.71 -4.18 -1.48
CA ASN A 218 0.73 -4.53 -0.47
C ASN A 218 -0.55 -3.71 -0.65
N SER A 219 -1.66 -4.24 -0.13
CA SER A 219 -2.87 -3.45 0.04
C SER A 219 -2.57 -2.25 0.94
N VAL A 220 -3.17 -1.13 0.62
CA VAL A 220 -3.03 0.12 1.38
C VAL A 220 -4.06 0.19 2.52
N PHE A 221 -5.06 -0.71 2.52
CA PHE A 221 -6.16 -0.75 3.48
C PHE A 221 -6.23 -2.05 4.27
#